data_babb1101969bd4483191b0a24c6a36b7
#
_entry.id   babb1101969bd4483191b0a24c6a36b7
#
_cell.length_a   1.000
_cell.length_b   1.000
_cell.length_c   1.000
_cell.angle_alpha   90.00
_cell.angle_beta   90.00
_cell.angle_gamma   90.00
#
_symmetry.space_group_name_H-M   'P 1'
#
loop_
_entity.id
_entity.type
_entity.pdbx_description
1 polymer ?
#
loop_
_entity_poly.entity_id
_entity_poly.type
_entity_poly.pdbx_seq_one_letter_code
_entity_poly.pdbx_strand_id
1 'polypeptide(L)'
;MPIRFAPAVMSLFGLALAWRALSDLGGWESGVGRLISIGALLIGLVTFGSIVLHQFQKGALKETFENPQLRVLPACLTVGLMLLSALLTPHMPGLANAMIWIAALGHFILLAWLINGWFRGGLALETISPIWFIPVVGNIVVPVGAIASGAVMLAWFGFSVGIVLWLMLLPIVFFRLIHGKPMPDELESTQMVLVAPPAIGSVSWSLLAGDQAVVPGAVLLSVAFFLMLTLIPMVLRVISRPFVPANWAFGFPLAALSTGLATYSILLEREILMGIGLVVLLLVSALIIWALSGSARVLVKS
;
A
#
# COMPACT_ATOMS: atom_id res chain seq x y z
N MET A 1 15.43 5.06 -11.69
CA MET A 1 14.54 5.82 -10.78
C MET A 1 14.95 5.56 -9.33
N PRO A 2 15.18 6.56 -8.46
CA PRO A 2 15.61 6.35 -7.08
C PRO A 2 14.58 5.62 -6.21
N ILE A 3 15.02 4.95 -5.13
CA ILE A 3 14.18 4.17 -4.20
C ILE A 3 13.05 5.01 -3.57
N ARG A 4 13.23 6.33 -3.44
CA ARG A 4 12.19 7.24 -2.91
C ARG A 4 10.88 7.22 -3.71
N PHE A 5 10.89 6.70 -4.93
CA PHE A 5 9.70 6.47 -5.75
C PHE A 5 9.07 5.07 -5.57
N ALA A 6 9.63 4.20 -4.72
CA ALA A 6 9.09 2.85 -4.53
C ALA A 6 7.60 2.81 -4.11
N PRO A 7 7.05 3.78 -3.35
CA PRO A 7 5.61 3.81 -3.08
C PRO A 7 4.73 3.91 -4.34
N ALA A 8 5.27 4.41 -5.46
CA ALA A 8 4.55 4.43 -6.74
C ALA A 8 4.19 3.02 -7.23
N VAL A 9 5.06 2.04 -6.99
CA VAL A 9 4.83 0.64 -7.40
C VAL A 9 3.59 0.06 -6.70
N MET A 10 3.52 0.21 -5.37
CA MET A 10 2.35 -0.24 -4.60
C MET A 10 1.08 0.49 -5.03
N SER A 11 1.19 1.79 -5.29
CA SER A 11 0.05 2.64 -5.67
C SER A 11 -0.50 2.24 -7.04
N LEU A 12 0.36 1.98 -8.01
CA LEU A 12 -0.05 1.61 -9.36
C LEU A 12 -0.64 0.19 -9.41
N PHE A 13 -0.02 -0.79 -8.76
CA PHE A 13 -0.58 -2.13 -8.71
C PHE A 13 -1.83 -2.19 -7.82
N GLY A 14 -1.88 -1.40 -6.73
CA GLY A 14 -3.08 -1.25 -5.93
C GLY A 14 -4.23 -0.63 -6.71
N LEU A 15 -3.97 0.41 -7.52
CA LEU A 15 -4.97 1.00 -8.41
C LEU A 15 -5.49 0.00 -9.45
N ALA A 16 -4.59 -0.78 -10.06
CA ALA A 16 -4.96 -1.82 -11.02
C ALA A 16 -5.90 -2.85 -10.40
N LEU A 17 -5.58 -3.32 -9.17
CA LEU A 17 -6.43 -4.26 -8.44
C LEU A 17 -7.76 -3.63 -8.03
N ALA A 18 -7.77 -2.37 -7.57
CA ALA A 18 -9.00 -1.69 -7.16
C ALA A 18 -9.98 -1.51 -8.31
N TRP A 19 -9.51 -1.06 -9.48
CA TRP A 19 -10.34 -0.97 -10.69
C TRP A 19 -10.91 -2.31 -11.10
N ARG A 20 -10.09 -3.37 -11.05
CA ARG A 20 -10.54 -4.73 -11.34
C ARG A 20 -11.58 -5.20 -10.33
N ALA A 21 -11.29 -5.06 -9.03
CA ALA A 21 -12.19 -5.51 -7.97
C ALA A 21 -13.56 -4.81 -8.03
N LEU A 22 -13.58 -3.48 -8.25
CA LEU A 22 -14.84 -2.75 -8.36
C LEU A 22 -15.62 -3.12 -9.63
N SER A 23 -14.92 -3.37 -10.75
CA SER A 23 -15.57 -3.83 -11.98
C SER A 23 -16.20 -5.21 -11.80
N ASP A 24 -15.47 -6.14 -11.18
CA ASP A 24 -15.94 -7.51 -10.94
C ASP A 24 -17.12 -7.53 -9.95
N LEU A 25 -17.01 -6.82 -8.82
CA LEU A 25 -18.04 -6.77 -7.77
C LEU A 25 -19.27 -5.95 -8.17
N GLY A 26 -19.08 -4.88 -8.96
CA GLY A 26 -20.17 -4.02 -9.43
C GLY A 26 -20.88 -4.55 -10.69
N GLY A 27 -20.42 -5.67 -11.26
CA GLY A 27 -20.97 -6.23 -12.49
C GLY A 27 -20.79 -5.30 -13.72
N TRP A 28 -19.81 -4.41 -13.65
CA TRP A 28 -19.58 -3.45 -14.74
C TRP A 28 -18.51 -3.98 -15.69
N GLU A 29 -18.92 -4.53 -16.80
CA GLU A 29 -17.99 -4.79 -17.92
C GLU A 29 -17.54 -3.47 -18.58
N SER A 30 -16.99 -2.54 -17.78
CA SER A 30 -16.52 -1.28 -18.31
C SER A 30 -15.17 -1.47 -18.99
N GLY A 31 -15.10 -1.34 -20.31
CA GLY A 31 -13.84 -1.29 -21.03
C GLY A 31 -12.88 -0.23 -20.46
N VAL A 32 -13.41 0.86 -19.88
CA VAL A 32 -12.66 1.92 -19.22
C VAL A 32 -11.91 1.42 -17.97
N GLY A 33 -12.59 0.70 -17.06
CA GLY A 33 -11.94 0.16 -15.86
C GLY A 33 -10.82 -0.82 -16.20
N ARG A 34 -11.05 -1.66 -17.22
CA ARG A 34 -10.04 -2.59 -17.76
C ARG A 34 -8.83 -1.85 -18.36
N LEU A 35 -9.06 -0.80 -19.12
CA LEU A 35 -7.99 0.02 -19.72
C LEU A 35 -7.16 0.72 -18.64
N ILE A 36 -7.80 1.29 -17.61
CA ILE A 36 -7.10 1.94 -16.49
C ILE A 36 -6.29 0.90 -15.72
N SER A 37 -6.84 -0.27 -15.44
CA SER A 37 -6.13 -1.36 -14.75
C SER A 37 -4.89 -1.81 -15.53
N ILE A 38 -5.01 -2.02 -16.83
CA ILE A 38 -3.88 -2.40 -17.70
C ILE A 38 -2.86 -1.27 -17.77
N GLY A 39 -3.28 -0.02 -17.93
CA GLY A 39 -2.39 1.15 -17.95
C GLY A 39 -1.60 1.28 -16.64
N ALA A 40 -2.27 1.17 -15.50
CA ALA A 40 -1.64 1.20 -14.18
C ALA A 40 -0.64 0.04 -13.99
N LEU A 41 -1.00 -1.18 -14.45
CA LEU A 41 -0.12 -2.34 -14.43
C LEU A 41 1.16 -2.09 -15.25
N LEU A 42 1.03 -1.63 -16.49
CA LEU A 42 2.19 -1.40 -17.37
C LEU A 42 3.12 -0.30 -16.82
N ILE A 43 2.56 0.83 -16.37
CA ILE A 43 3.35 1.90 -15.75
C ILE A 43 4.01 1.39 -14.46
N GLY A 44 3.31 0.59 -13.66
CA GLY A 44 3.83 -0.03 -12.46
C GLY A 44 5.03 -0.94 -12.73
N LEU A 45 4.96 -1.77 -13.78
CA LEU A 45 6.07 -2.64 -14.20
C LEU A 45 7.30 -1.84 -14.64
N VAL A 46 7.10 -0.79 -15.45
CA VAL A 46 8.20 0.10 -15.87
C VAL A 46 8.82 0.81 -14.66
N THR A 47 7.98 1.28 -13.73
CA THR A 47 8.45 1.94 -12.50
C THR A 47 9.24 0.97 -11.63
N PHE A 48 8.73 -0.23 -11.40
CA PHE A 48 9.41 -1.28 -10.64
C PHE A 48 10.77 -1.61 -11.26
N GLY A 49 10.81 -1.91 -12.55
CA GLY A 49 12.05 -2.24 -13.27
C GLY A 49 13.08 -1.11 -13.20
N SER A 50 12.65 0.15 -13.39
CA SER A 50 13.56 1.31 -13.31
C SER A 50 14.12 1.54 -11.91
N ILE A 51 13.34 1.28 -10.84
CA ILE A 51 13.84 1.37 -9.46
C ILE A 51 14.85 0.25 -9.19
N VAL A 52 14.53 -1.00 -9.56
CA VAL A 52 15.43 -2.14 -9.38
C VAL A 52 16.74 -1.89 -10.11
N LEU A 53 16.70 -1.51 -11.38
CA LEU A 53 17.90 -1.19 -12.15
C LEU A 53 18.74 -0.06 -11.54
N HIS A 54 18.09 0.95 -10.95
CA HIS A 54 18.80 2.02 -10.25
C HIS A 54 19.58 1.51 -9.03
N GLN A 55 19.07 0.48 -8.31
CA GLN A 55 19.78 -0.07 -7.15
C GLN A 55 21.11 -0.75 -7.52
N PHE A 56 21.30 -1.17 -8.77
CA PHE A 56 22.60 -1.68 -9.25
C PHE A 56 23.62 -0.57 -9.55
N GLN A 57 23.23 0.70 -9.52
CA GLN A 57 24.17 1.80 -9.65
C GLN A 57 25.07 1.90 -8.41
N LYS A 58 26.33 2.34 -8.62
CA LYS A 58 27.33 2.41 -7.56
C LYS A 58 26.87 3.28 -6.39
N GLY A 59 26.77 2.67 -5.21
CA GLY A 59 26.41 3.35 -3.97
C GLY A 59 24.90 3.44 -3.68
N ALA A 60 24.00 3.25 -4.66
CA ALA A 60 22.57 3.39 -4.45
C ALA A 60 22.00 2.43 -3.40
N LEU A 61 22.43 1.17 -3.45
CA LEU A 61 22.02 0.16 -2.47
C LEU A 61 22.51 0.51 -1.07
N LYS A 62 23.76 0.96 -0.95
CA LYS A 62 24.36 1.40 0.31
C LYS A 62 23.59 2.58 0.90
N GLU A 63 23.32 3.63 0.11
CA GLU A 63 22.51 4.77 0.52
C GLU A 63 21.14 4.33 1.03
N THR A 64 20.48 3.41 0.31
CA THR A 64 19.15 2.91 0.69
C THR A 64 19.14 2.28 2.08
N PHE A 65 20.12 1.43 2.42
CA PHE A 65 20.12 0.70 3.69
C PHE A 65 20.75 1.46 4.85
N GLU A 66 21.66 2.39 4.60
CA GLU A 66 22.28 3.21 5.64
C GLU A 66 21.38 4.37 6.09
N ASN A 67 20.50 4.90 5.20
CA ASN A 67 19.59 5.98 5.55
C ASN A 67 18.34 5.46 6.28
N PRO A 68 18.07 5.92 7.54
CA PRO A 68 16.92 5.46 8.33
C PRO A 68 15.55 5.67 7.68
N GLN A 69 15.39 6.68 6.82
CA GLN A 69 14.14 6.96 6.12
C GLN A 69 13.99 6.12 4.83
N LEU A 70 15.09 5.81 4.16
CA LEU A 70 15.05 5.07 2.90
C LEU A 70 14.99 3.55 3.09
N ARG A 71 15.61 3.01 4.15
CA ARG A 71 15.73 1.56 4.38
C ARG A 71 14.41 0.80 4.55
N VAL A 72 13.30 1.51 4.80
CA VAL A 72 11.95 0.92 4.87
C VAL A 72 11.27 0.82 3.51
N LEU A 73 11.72 1.61 2.51
CA LEU A 73 11.10 1.71 1.19
C LEU A 73 11.26 0.46 0.30
N PRO A 74 12.30 -0.39 0.43
CA PRO A 74 12.33 -1.67 -0.29
C PRO A 74 11.10 -2.55 -0.01
N ALA A 75 10.44 -2.38 1.15
CA ALA A 75 9.16 -3.04 1.45
C ALA A 75 8.06 -2.70 0.44
N CYS A 76 8.08 -1.51 -0.17
CA CYS A 76 7.15 -1.15 -1.23
C CYS A 76 7.29 -2.04 -2.46
N LEU A 77 8.52 -2.49 -2.77
CA LEU A 77 8.77 -3.36 -3.92
C LEU A 77 8.26 -4.77 -3.68
N THR A 78 8.49 -5.32 -2.48
CA THR A 78 7.98 -6.65 -2.13
C THR A 78 6.46 -6.67 -2.02
N VAL A 79 5.84 -5.63 -1.44
CA VAL A 79 4.38 -5.45 -1.47
C VAL A 79 3.87 -5.32 -2.91
N GLY A 80 4.55 -4.55 -3.76
CA GLY A 80 4.22 -4.46 -5.18
C GLY A 80 4.22 -5.83 -5.87
N LEU A 81 5.21 -6.69 -5.60
CA LEU A 81 5.25 -8.05 -6.14
C LEU A 81 4.10 -8.92 -5.62
N MET A 82 3.67 -8.77 -4.35
CA MET A 82 2.49 -9.47 -3.82
C MET A 82 1.22 -9.03 -4.55
N LEU A 83 1.02 -7.72 -4.78
CA LEU A 83 -0.11 -7.20 -5.53
C LEU A 83 -0.06 -7.65 -7.01
N LEU A 84 1.12 -7.67 -7.60
CA LEU A 84 1.33 -8.16 -8.97
C LEU A 84 1.00 -9.65 -9.07
N SER A 85 1.34 -10.47 -8.07
CA SER A 85 0.96 -11.89 -8.07
C SER A 85 -0.56 -12.06 -8.13
N ALA A 86 -1.32 -11.25 -7.37
CA ALA A 86 -2.79 -11.27 -7.42
C ALA A 86 -3.35 -10.86 -8.79
N LEU A 87 -2.73 -9.86 -9.45
CA LEU A 87 -3.09 -9.45 -10.81
C LEU A 87 -2.83 -10.56 -11.84
N LEU A 88 -1.76 -11.33 -11.67
CA LEU A 88 -1.34 -12.39 -12.59
C LEU A 88 -2.09 -13.72 -12.37
N THR A 89 -2.66 -13.96 -11.20
CA THR A 89 -3.27 -15.25 -10.85
C THR A 89 -4.27 -15.77 -11.88
N PRO A 90 -5.17 -14.98 -12.49
CA PRO A 90 -6.11 -15.50 -13.48
C PRO A 90 -5.49 -15.83 -14.84
N HIS A 91 -4.31 -15.31 -15.12
CA HIS A 91 -3.66 -15.45 -16.43
C HIS A 91 -2.46 -16.40 -16.40
N MET A 92 -1.70 -16.37 -15.30
CA MET A 92 -0.43 -17.09 -15.14
C MET A 92 -0.31 -17.65 -13.72
N PRO A 93 -1.18 -18.62 -13.30
CA PRO A 93 -1.28 -19.06 -11.91
C PRO A 93 0.02 -19.64 -11.35
N GLY A 94 0.78 -20.37 -12.15
CA GLY A 94 2.08 -20.92 -11.72
C GLY A 94 3.11 -19.84 -11.40
N LEU A 95 3.21 -18.82 -12.25
CA LEU A 95 4.09 -17.67 -12.02
C LEU A 95 3.63 -16.85 -10.81
N ALA A 96 2.32 -16.62 -10.69
CA ALA A 96 1.73 -15.88 -9.58
C ALA A 96 2.03 -16.58 -8.24
N ASN A 97 1.88 -17.91 -8.19
CA ASN A 97 2.20 -18.68 -7.00
C ASN A 97 3.68 -18.59 -6.63
N ALA A 98 4.59 -18.78 -7.57
CA ALA A 98 6.02 -18.61 -7.30
C ALA A 98 6.33 -17.18 -6.81
N MET A 99 5.72 -16.18 -7.43
CA MET A 99 5.94 -14.76 -7.09
C MET A 99 5.47 -14.42 -5.69
N ILE A 100 4.29 -14.91 -5.24
CA ILE A 100 3.81 -14.62 -3.87
C ILE A 100 4.73 -15.20 -2.81
N TRP A 101 5.25 -16.43 -3.01
CA TRP A 101 6.19 -17.04 -2.08
C TRP A 101 7.51 -16.26 -2.01
N ILE A 102 8.09 -15.88 -3.16
CA ILE A 102 9.34 -15.12 -3.22
C ILE A 102 9.14 -13.74 -2.58
N ALA A 103 8.05 -13.04 -2.91
CA ALA A 103 7.76 -11.71 -2.40
C ALA A 103 7.52 -11.72 -0.89
N ALA A 104 6.72 -12.67 -0.38
CA ALA A 104 6.43 -12.80 1.04
C ALA A 104 7.68 -13.16 1.84
N LEU A 105 8.48 -14.14 1.39
CA LEU A 105 9.73 -14.52 2.06
C LEU A 105 10.72 -13.35 2.09
N GLY A 106 10.93 -12.67 0.96
CA GLY A 106 11.78 -11.49 0.91
C GLY A 106 11.30 -10.36 1.84
N HIS A 107 9.97 -10.19 1.93
CA HIS A 107 9.37 -9.21 2.83
C HIS A 107 9.57 -9.57 4.32
N PHE A 108 9.38 -10.84 4.70
CA PHE A 108 9.64 -11.31 6.07
C PHE A 108 11.11 -11.14 6.48
N ILE A 109 12.04 -11.44 5.57
CA ILE A 109 13.47 -11.25 5.82
C ILE A 109 13.77 -9.76 6.03
N LEU A 110 13.25 -8.89 5.17
CA LEU A 110 13.42 -7.44 5.31
C LEU A 110 12.83 -6.92 6.62
N LEU A 111 11.62 -7.35 6.97
CA LEU A 111 10.97 -6.95 8.23
C LEU A 111 11.77 -7.41 9.44
N ALA A 112 12.21 -8.67 9.47
CA ALA A 112 13.03 -9.21 10.56
C ALA A 112 14.34 -8.43 10.74
N TRP A 113 14.97 -8.05 9.62
CA TRP A 113 16.17 -7.22 9.64
C TRP A 113 15.89 -5.82 10.20
N LEU A 114 14.79 -5.18 9.81
CA LEU A 114 14.37 -3.86 10.31
C LEU A 114 14.06 -3.90 11.79
N ILE A 115 13.27 -4.88 12.25
CA ILE A 115 12.91 -5.05 13.67
C ILE A 115 14.17 -5.29 14.53
N ASN A 116 15.09 -6.13 14.04
CA ASN A 116 16.36 -6.34 14.74
C ASN A 116 17.15 -5.02 14.88
N GLY A 117 17.11 -4.17 13.84
CA GLY A 117 17.70 -2.83 13.90
C GLY A 117 17.00 -1.92 14.91
N TRP A 118 15.68 -1.98 15.03
CA TRP A 118 14.90 -1.20 16.01
C TRP A 118 15.17 -1.65 17.46
N PHE A 119 15.33 -2.96 17.68
CA PHE A 119 15.63 -3.51 19.02
C PHE A 119 17.02 -3.11 19.54
N ARG A 120 17.94 -2.71 18.68
CA ARG A 120 19.23 -2.16 19.11
C ARG A 120 19.09 -0.76 19.74
N GLY A 121 17.97 -0.10 19.56
CA GLY A 121 17.71 1.22 20.11
C GLY A 121 18.51 2.35 19.45
N GLY A 122 18.55 3.50 20.13
CA GLY A 122 19.35 4.66 19.70
C GLY A 122 18.74 5.48 18.54
N LEU A 123 17.52 5.18 18.11
CA LEU A 123 16.84 5.97 17.09
C LEU A 123 16.19 7.21 17.73
N ALA A 124 16.44 8.38 17.15
CA ALA A 124 15.78 9.60 17.57
C ALA A 124 14.28 9.54 17.30
N LEU A 125 13.46 10.15 18.16
CA LEU A 125 12.00 10.18 18.03
C LEU A 125 11.56 10.74 16.67
N GLU A 126 12.28 11.71 16.11
CA GLU A 126 12.03 12.34 14.83
C GLU A 126 12.17 11.38 13.65
N THR A 127 12.88 10.27 13.79
CA THR A 127 13.00 9.25 12.73
C THR A 127 11.77 8.36 12.62
N ILE A 128 10.95 8.30 13.68
CA ILE A 128 9.69 7.57 13.67
C ILE A 128 8.68 8.35 12.85
N SER A 129 8.07 7.68 11.87
CA SER A 129 7.08 8.29 10.99
C SER A 129 6.10 7.22 10.48
N PRO A 130 4.96 7.61 9.91
CA PRO A 130 3.98 6.65 9.38
C PRO A 130 4.54 5.69 8.32
N ILE A 131 5.64 6.03 7.62
CA ILE A 131 6.27 5.11 6.66
C ILE A 131 6.82 3.82 7.32
N TRP A 132 7.02 3.81 8.65
CA TRP A 132 7.41 2.61 9.39
C TRP A 132 6.35 1.51 9.34
N PHE A 133 5.10 1.87 9.07
CA PHE A 133 4.05 0.87 8.84
C PHE A 133 4.25 0.08 7.56
N ILE A 134 4.94 0.61 6.54
CA ILE A 134 5.05 -0.06 5.23
C ILE A 134 5.61 -1.48 5.36
N PRO A 135 6.78 -1.71 6.01
CA PRO A 135 7.31 -3.07 6.18
C PRO A 135 6.48 -3.95 7.12
N VAL A 136 5.73 -3.36 8.05
CA VAL A 136 4.84 -4.10 8.96
C VAL A 136 3.53 -4.48 8.26
N VAL A 137 2.90 -3.51 7.62
CA VAL A 137 1.60 -3.66 6.95
C VAL A 137 1.69 -4.48 5.67
N GLY A 138 2.86 -4.51 5.02
CA GLY A 138 3.08 -5.39 3.87
C GLY A 138 2.76 -6.86 4.15
N ASN A 139 2.88 -7.30 5.41
CA ASN A 139 2.48 -8.65 5.81
C ASN A 139 0.95 -8.83 5.78
N ILE A 140 0.17 -7.77 6.04
CA ILE A 140 -1.30 -7.81 5.93
C ILE A 140 -1.75 -7.93 4.47
N VAL A 141 -0.89 -7.59 3.50
CA VAL A 141 -1.17 -7.73 2.06
C VAL A 141 -1.01 -9.18 1.57
N VAL A 142 -0.24 -10.02 2.26
CA VAL A 142 0.04 -11.40 1.84
C VAL A 142 -1.23 -12.18 1.44
N PRO A 143 -2.36 -12.12 2.16
CA PRO A 143 -3.58 -12.83 1.78
C PRO A 143 -4.09 -12.49 0.37
N VAL A 144 -3.87 -11.27 -0.11
CA VAL A 144 -4.38 -10.80 -1.42
C VAL A 144 -3.85 -11.66 -2.58
N GLY A 145 -2.58 -12.05 -2.54
CA GLY A 145 -2.00 -12.96 -3.53
C GLY A 145 -2.03 -14.43 -3.12
N ALA A 146 -1.88 -14.71 -1.81
CA ALA A 146 -1.73 -16.06 -1.30
C ALA A 146 -3.03 -16.88 -1.33
N ILE A 147 -4.18 -16.28 -1.02
CA ILE A 147 -5.48 -16.98 -1.06
C ILE A 147 -5.81 -17.40 -2.50
N ALA A 148 -5.66 -16.50 -3.45
CA ALA A 148 -5.89 -16.79 -4.86
C ALA A 148 -4.96 -17.90 -5.41
N SER A 149 -3.77 -18.05 -4.82
CA SER A 149 -2.79 -19.09 -5.19
C SER A 149 -2.92 -20.39 -4.36
N GLY A 150 -3.91 -20.49 -3.46
CA GLY A 150 -4.10 -21.66 -2.58
C GLY A 150 -3.12 -21.74 -1.40
N ALA A 151 -2.27 -20.71 -1.18
CA ALA A 151 -1.27 -20.71 -0.10
C ALA A 151 -1.88 -20.19 1.23
N VAL A 152 -2.91 -20.87 1.74
CA VAL A 152 -3.72 -20.45 2.89
C VAL A 152 -2.89 -20.26 4.16
N MET A 153 -1.95 -21.18 4.45
CA MET A 153 -1.07 -21.07 5.63
C MET A 153 -0.18 -19.82 5.56
N LEU A 154 0.35 -19.49 4.38
CA LEU A 154 1.11 -18.29 4.17
C LEU A 154 0.26 -17.04 4.39
N ALA A 155 -0.98 -17.05 3.90
CA ALA A 155 -1.94 -15.96 4.08
C ALA A 155 -2.21 -15.69 5.57
N TRP A 156 -2.54 -16.71 6.35
CA TRP A 156 -2.75 -16.58 7.79
C TRP A 156 -1.49 -16.14 8.54
N PHE A 157 -0.33 -16.69 8.20
CA PHE A 157 0.93 -16.29 8.83
C PHE A 157 1.22 -14.80 8.58
N GLY A 158 1.16 -14.36 7.32
CA GLY A 158 1.39 -12.96 6.97
C GLY A 158 0.40 -12.02 7.67
N PHE A 159 -0.89 -12.30 7.59
CA PHE A 159 -1.92 -11.50 8.24
C PHE A 159 -1.70 -11.38 9.75
N SER A 160 -1.45 -12.50 10.45
CA SER A 160 -1.27 -12.54 11.90
C SER A 160 -0.04 -11.73 12.33
N VAL A 161 1.10 -11.92 11.66
CA VAL A 161 2.32 -11.13 11.93
C VAL A 161 2.06 -9.65 11.68
N GLY A 162 1.44 -9.31 10.56
CA GLY A 162 1.20 -7.93 10.18
C GLY A 162 0.26 -7.21 11.13
N ILE A 163 -0.88 -7.83 11.48
CA ILE A 163 -1.87 -7.18 12.36
C ILE A 163 -1.35 -6.98 13.78
N VAL A 164 -0.66 -7.98 14.33
CA VAL A 164 -0.10 -7.88 15.69
C VAL A 164 1.00 -6.82 15.77
N LEU A 165 1.94 -6.83 14.83
CA LEU A 165 3.01 -5.84 14.81
C LEU A 165 2.50 -4.43 14.50
N TRP A 166 1.45 -4.30 13.66
CA TRP A 166 0.80 -3.00 13.45
C TRP A 166 0.20 -2.45 14.73
N LEU A 167 -0.55 -3.28 15.49
CA LEU A 167 -1.13 -2.86 16.77
C LEU A 167 -0.06 -2.47 17.79
N MET A 168 1.10 -3.13 17.80
CA MET A 168 2.23 -2.79 18.65
C MET A 168 2.90 -1.47 18.24
N LEU A 169 3.03 -1.21 16.93
CA LEU A 169 3.68 -0.01 16.40
C LEU A 169 2.75 1.22 16.41
N LEU A 170 1.43 1.01 16.35
CA LEU A 170 0.43 2.07 16.27
C LEU A 170 0.57 3.12 17.38
N PRO A 171 0.61 2.76 18.69
CA PRO A 171 0.77 3.74 19.76
C PRO A 171 2.09 4.50 19.67
N ILE A 172 3.17 3.88 19.18
CA ILE A 172 4.47 4.51 19.04
C ILE A 172 4.42 5.61 17.98
N VAL A 173 3.80 5.33 16.84
CA VAL A 173 3.63 6.31 15.76
C VAL A 173 2.68 7.44 16.19
N PHE A 174 1.56 7.12 16.85
CA PHE A 174 0.65 8.14 17.40
C PHE A 174 1.33 9.01 18.45
N PHE A 175 2.08 8.41 19.37
CA PHE A 175 2.87 9.16 20.35
C PHE A 175 3.82 10.15 19.66
N ARG A 176 4.52 9.71 18.60
CA ARG A 176 5.39 10.58 17.80
C ARG A 176 4.64 11.72 17.14
N LEU A 177 3.46 11.43 16.55
CA LEU A 177 2.67 12.46 15.85
C LEU A 177 2.07 13.49 16.82
N ILE A 178 1.70 13.08 18.03
CA ILE A 178 1.08 13.95 19.06
C ILE A 178 2.15 14.78 19.79
N HIS A 179 3.26 14.18 20.18
CA HIS A 179 4.25 14.80 21.08
C HIS A 179 5.52 15.28 20.37
N GLY A 180 5.79 14.80 19.16
CA GLY A 180 6.97 15.22 18.39
C GLY A 180 6.76 16.53 17.66
N LYS A 181 7.84 17.03 17.03
CA LYS A 181 7.74 18.18 16.12
C LYS A 181 6.83 17.86 14.95
N PRO A 182 6.14 18.86 14.35
CA PRO A 182 5.37 18.67 13.13
C PRO A 182 6.17 17.90 12.07
N MET A 183 5.48 17.11 11.26
CA MET A 183 6.13 16.43 10.14
C MET A 183 6.66 17.46 9.16
N PRO A 184 7.89 17.27 8.64
CA PRO A 184 8.40 18.11 7.54
C PRO A 184 7.43 18.10 6.35
N ASP A 185 7.33 19.21 5.64
CA ASP A 185 6.42 19.36 4.49
C ASP A 185 6.60 18.28 3.43
N GLU A 186 7.84 17.83 3.22
CA GLU A 186 8.18 16.77 2.26
C GLU A 186 7.67 15.39 2.68
N LEU A 187 7.38 15.19 3.96
CA LEU A 187 6.90 13.92 4.52
C LEU A 187 5.46 13.97 5.01
N GLU A 188 4.79 15.15 4.95
CA GLU A 188 3.42 15.31 5.47
C GLU A 188 2.44 14.33 4.83
N SER A 189 2.57 14.08 3.53
CA SER A 189 1.74 13.11 2.80
C SER A 189 1.83 11.67 3.30
N THR A 190 2.93 11.32 3.99
CA THR A 190 3.11 9.97 4.56
C THR A 190 2.10 9.65 5.67
N GLN A 191 1.42 10.66 6.23
CA GLN A 191 0.32 10.43 7.19
C GLN A 191 -0.81 9.60 6.58
N MET A 192 -0.99 9.62 5.24
CA MET A 192 -1.99 8.78 4.57
C MET A 192 -1.70 7.27 4.77
N VAL A 193 -0.47 6.89 5.07
CA VAL A 193 -0.12 5.50 5.38
C VAL A 193 -0.87 4.98 6.62
N LEU A 194 -1.36 5.87 7.52
CA LEU A 194 -2.22 5.47 8.65
C LEU A 194 -3.52 4.79 8.19
N VAL A 195 -4.02 5.10 7.01
CA VAL A 195 -5.23 4.51 6.43
C VAL A 195 -4.95 3.09 5.90
N ALA A 196 -3.71 2.81 5.47
CA ALA A 196 -3.38 1.56 4.79
C ALA A 196 -3.65 0.30 5.63
N PRO A 197 -3.17 0.18 6.89
CA PRO A 197 -3.33 -1.05 7.67
C PRO A 197 -4.79 -1.46 7.86
N PRO A 198 -5.69 -0.59 8.34
CA PRO A 198 -7.07 -0.96 8.52
C PRO A 198 -7.81 -1.14 7.18
N ALA A 199 -7.45 -0.40 6.12
CA ALA A 199 -8.06 -0.58 4.79
C ALA A 199 -7.71 -1.94 4.19
N ILE A 200 -6.41 -2.26 4.07
CA ILE A 200 -6.01 -3.56 3.52
C ILE A 200 -6.33 -4.71 4.49
N GLY A 201 -6.34 -4.43 5.79
CA GLY A 201 -6.76 -5.39 6.82
C GLY A 201 -8.19 -5.86 6.64
N SER A 202 -9.11 -4.96 6.27
CA SER A 202 -10.50 -5.32 5.98
C SER A 202 -10.61 -6.24 4.75
N VAL A 203 -9.88 -5.93 3.68
CA VAL A 203 -9.84 -6.75 2.46
C VAL A 203 -9.23 -8.12 2.75
N SER A 204 -8.08 -8.17 3.42
CA SER A 204 -7.41 -9.42 3.76
C SER A 204 -8.22 -10.28 4.70
N TRP A 205 -8.94 -9.67 5.66
CA TRP A 205 -9.84 -10.37 6.55
C TRP A 205 -10.98 -11.04 5.79
N SER A 206 -11.63 -10.33 4.85
CA SER A 206 -12.71 -10.92 4.04
C SER A 206 -12.24 -12.13 3.22
N LEU A 207 -11.01 -12.08 2.70
CA LEU A 207 -10.41 -13.21 1.97
C LEU A 207 -10.10 -14.41 2.85
N LEU A 208 -9.73 -14.18 4.12
CA LEU A 208 -9.36 -15.24 5.08
C LEU A 208 -10.56 -15.85 5.79
N ALA A 209 -11.52 -15.02 6.22
CA ALA A 209 -12.63 -15.44 7.07
C ALA A 209 -13.91 -15.74 6.29
N GLY A 210 -13.99 -15.33 5.02
CA GLY A 210 -15.19 -15.48 4.20
C GLY A 210 -16.39 -14.73 4.81
N ASP A 211 -17.59 -15.20 4.48
CA ASP A 211 -18.85 -14.55 4.88
C ASP A 211 -19.22 -14.76 6.37
N GLN A 212 -18.51 -15.68 7.06
CA GLN A 212 -18.89 -16.09 8.41
C GLN A 212 -18.45 -15.11 9.51
N ALA A 213 -17.53 -14.18 9.22
CA ALA A 213 -16.96 -13.27 10.20
C ALA A 213 -16.79 -11.86 9.65
N VAL A 214 -17.90 -11.22 9.23
CA VAL A 214 -17.90 -9.89 8.59
C VAL A 214 -17.47 -8.78 9.55
N VAL A 215 -17.83 -8.88 10.84
CA VAL A 215 -17.71 -7.78 11.83
C VAL A 215 -16.26 -7.29 12.01
N PRO A 216 -15.24 -8.14 12.24
CA PRO A 216 -13.87 -7.62 12.45
C PRO A 216 -13.34 -6.80 11.27
N GLY A 217 -13.61 -7.24 10.05
CA GLY A 217 -13.19 -6.50 8.87
C GLY A 217 -14.00 -5.22 8.65
N ALA A 218 -15.31 -5.21 8.99
CA ALA A 218 -16.12 -4.01 8.97
C ALA A 218 -15.63 -2.95 9.98
N VAL A 219 -15.17 -3.38 11.16
CA VAL A 219 -14.52 -2.49 12.14
C VAL A 219 -13.25 -1.88 11.55
N LEU A 220 -12.38 -2.69 10.95
CA LEU A 220 -11.17 -2.18 10.29
C LEU A 220 -11.51 -1.19 9.18
N LEU A 221 -12.49 -1.51 8.33
CA LEU A 221 -12.94 -0.62 7.26
C LEU A 221 -13.46 0.73 7.80
N SER A 222 -14.23 0.70 8.88
CA SER A 222 -14.76 1.92 9.52
C SER A 222 -13.64 2.80 10.05
N VAL A 223 -12.62 2.21 10.68
CA VAL A 223 -11.43 2.94 11.15
C VAL A 223 -10.66 3.55 9.95
N ALA A 224 -10.47 2.79 8.87
CA ALA A 224 -9.81 3.28 7.67
C ALA A 224 -10.55 4.48 7.05
N PHE A 225 -11.88 4.37 6.95
CA PHE A 225 -12.72 5.43 6.41
C PHE A 225 -12.69 6.69 7.28
N PHE A 226 -12.79 6.54 8.59
CA PHE A 226 -12.67 7.65 9.54
C PHE A 226 -11.31 8.36 9.43
N LEU A 227 -10.21 7.61 9.39
CA LEU A 227 -8.86 8.17 9.23
C LEU A 227 -8.73 8.91 7.89
N MET A 228 -9.26 8.36 6.81
CA MET A 228 -9.28 9.05 5.50
C MET A 228 -9.99 10.39 5.57
N LEU A 229 -11.18 10.46 6.19
CA LEU A 229 -11.92 11.72 6.37
C LEU A 229 -11.13 12.72 7.22
N THR A 230 -10.48 12.25 8.28
CA THR A 230 -9.66 13.09 9.18
C THR A 230 -8.46 13.71 8.44
N LEU A 231 -7.93 13.02 7.43
CA LEU A 231 -6.75 13.46 6.68
C LEU A 231 -7.08 14.33 5.44
N ILE A 232 -8.36 14.58 5.13
CA ILE A 232 -8.74 15.46 3.99
C ILE A 232 -8.04 16.83 4.05
N PRO A 233 -8.01 17.57 5.20
CA PRO A 233 -7.33 18.88 5.24
C PRO A 233 -5.83 18.78 4.92
N MET A 234 -5.16 17.69 5.31
CA MET A 234 -3.77 17.43 4.97
C MET A 234 -3.61 17.20 3.45
N VAL A 235 -4.49 16.40 2.83
CA VAL A 235 -4.45 16.17 1.38
C VAL A 235 -4.56 17.48 0.62
N LEU A 236 -5.52 18.35 1.00
CA LEU A 236 -5.72 19.66 0.35
C LEU A 236 -4.48 20.57 0.46
N ARG A 237 -3.80 20.58 1.61
CA ARG A 237 -2.54 21.30 1.77
C ARG A 237 -1.43 20.75 0.89
N VAL A 238 -1.28 19.41 0.85
CA VAL A 238 -0.20 18.76 0.11
C VAL A 238 -0.34 18.96 -1.40
N ILE A 239 -1.55 18.81 -1.95
CA ILE A 239 -1.76 18.98 -3.40
C ILE A 239 -1.57 20.44 -3.87
N SER A 240 -1.66 21.42 -2.98
CA SER A 240 -1.39 22.82 -3.29
C SER A 240 0.10 23.17 -3.35
N ARG A 241 0.98 22.24 -2.95
CA ARG A 241 2.45 22.41 -2.93
C ARG A 241 3.12 21.72 -4.12
N PRO A 242 4.41 22.02 -4.40
CA PRO A 242 5.19 21.28 -5.37
C PRO A 242 5.22 19.78 -5.03
N PHE A 243 5.13 18.95 -6.08
CA PHE A 243 5.18 17.49 -5.91
C PHE A 243 6.53 17.01 -5.37
N VAL A 244 6.49 16.08 -4.40
CA VAL A 244 7.63 15.34 -3.88
C VAL A 244 7.36 13.84 -3.95
N PRO A 245 8.40 12.96 -4.04
CA PRO A 245 8.19 11.52 -4.17
C PRO A 245 7.34 10.86 -3.07
N ALA A 246 7.35 11.41 -1.85
CA ALA A 246 6.53 10.93 -0.74
C ALA A 246 5.01 11.08 -1.00
N ASN A 247 4.59 11.93 -1.94
CA ASN A 247 3.17 12.09 -2.31
C ASN A 247 2.56 10.81 -2.92
N TRP A 248 3.37 9.87 -3.38
CA TRP A 248 2.90 8.53 -3.76
C TRP A 248 2.27 7.75 -2.60
N ALA A 249 2.47 8.20 -1.35
CA ALA A 249 1.83 7.62 -0.17
C ALA A 249 0.29 7.70 -0.20
N PHE A 250 -0.32 8.51 -1.05
CA PHE A 250 -1.78 8.57 -1.22
C PHE A 250 -2.37 7.35 -1.94
N GLY A 251 -1.64 6.77 -2.87
CA GLY A 251 -2.20 5.83 -3.83
C GLY A 251 -2.67 4.52 -3.21
N PHE A 252 -1.77 3.75 -2.60
CA PHE A 252 -2.09 2.43 -2.06
C PHE A 252 -3.16 2.44 -0.95
N PRO A 253 -3.10 3.32 0.06
CA PRO A 253 -4.12 3.36 1.12
C PRO A 253 -5.53 3.61 0.60
N LEU A 254 -5.69 4.56 -0.33
CA LEU A 254 -6.99 4.89 -0.90
C LEU A 254 -7.49 3.81 -1.87
N ALA A 255 -6.61 3.17 -2.64
CA ALA A 255 -6.97 2.04 -3.48
C ALA A 255 -7.47 0.85 -2.63
N ALA A 256 -6.78 0.54 -1.52
CA ALA A 256 -7.20 -0.50 -0.59
C ALA A 256 -8.54 -0.16 0.09
N LEU A 257 -8.74 1.11 0.50
CA LEU A 257 -9.99 1.58 1.07
C LEU A 257 -11.16 1.43 0.08
N SER A 258 -10.96 1.83 -1.18
CA SER A 258 -11.95 1.68 -2.25
C SER A 258 -12.34 0.20 -2.44
N THR A 259 -11.35 -0.70 -2.51
CA THR A 259 -11.58 -2.14 -2.62
C THR A 259 -12.35 -2.67 -1.40
N GLY A 260 -11.96 -2.27 -0.18
CA GLY A 260 -12.68 -2.64 1.05
C GLY A 260 -14.14 -2.20 1.04
N LEU A 261 -14.41 -0.94 0.67
CA LEU A 261 -15.78 -0.42 0.55
C LEU A 261 -16.62 -1.22 -0.44
N ALA A 262 -16.06 -1.57 -1.60
CA ALA A 262 -16.74 -2.40 -2.59
C ALA A 262 -16.99 -3.83 -2.07
N THR A 263 -16.01 -4.46 -1.43
CA THR A 263 -16.14 -5.79 -0.85
C THR A 263 -17.24 -5.81 0.22
N TYR A 264 -17.23 -4.85 1.13
CA TYR A 264 -18.20 -4.79 2.23
C TYR A 264 -19.57 -4.27 1.79
N SER A 265 -19.71 -3.67 0.60
CA SER A 265 -21.02 -3.38 0.02
C SER A 265 -21.84 -4.65 -0.24
N ILE A 266 -21.16 -5.70 -0.69
CA ILE A 266 -21.75 -7.03 -0.93
C ILE A 266 -21.98 -7.75 0.41
N LEU A 267 -20.95 -7.85 1.25
CA LEU A 267 -21.01 -8.59 2.53
C LEU A 267 -22.05 -8.05 3.53
N LEU A 268 -22.31 -6.74 3.48
CA LEU A 268 -23.29 -6.07 4.37
C LEU A 268 -24.60 -5.74 3.66
N GLU A 269 -24.74 -6.07 2.38
CA GLU A 269 -25.90 -5.72 1.55
C GLU A 269 -26.21 -4.23 1.57
N ARG A 270 -25.19 -3.38 1.39
CA ARG A 270 -25.31 -1.91 1.46
C ARG A 270 -24.72 -1.27 0.20
N GLU A 271 -25.54 -1.05 -0.82
CA GLU A 271 -25.15 -0.46 -2.10
C GLU A 271 -24.46 0.92 -1.96
N ILE A 272 -24.80 1.69 -0.93
CA ILE A 272 -24.19 3.00 -0.67
C ILE A 272 -22.65 2.87 -0.51
N LEU A 273 -22.15 1.75 0.04
CA LEU A 273 -20.71 1.52 0.19
C LEU A 273 -20.03 1.34 -1.16
N MET A 274 -20.70 0.72 -2.14
CA MET A 274 -20.19 0.61 -3.51
C MET A 274 -20.06 2.01 -4.14
N GLY A 275 -21.07 2.86 -3.99
CA GLY A 275 -21.04 4.24 -4.47
C GLY A 275 -19.90 5.06 -3.85
N ILE A 276 -19.71 4.96 -2.53
CA ILE A 276 -18.58 5.61 -1.82
C ILE A 276 -17.25 5.04 -2.29
N GLY A 277 -17.15 3.71 -2.46
CA GLY A 277 -15.96 3.03 -2.99
C GLY A 277 -15.56 3.55 -4.37
N LEU A 278 -16.54 3.75 -5.26
CA LEU A 278 -16.31 4.33 -6.58
C LEU A 278 -15.80 5.78 -6.50
N VAL A 279 -16.39 6.60 -5.63
CA VAL A 279 -15.92 7.98 -5.43
C VAL A 279 -14.45 7.98 -4.96
N VAL A 280 -14.10 7.13 -4.00
CA VAL A 280 -12.70 6.99 -3.53
C VAL A 280 -11.79 6.50 -4.65
N LEU A 281 -12.24 5.57 -5.51
CA LEU A 281 -11.49 5.07 -6.66
C LEU A 281 -11.20 6.19 -7.68
N LEU A 282 -12.18 7.02 -7.97
CA LEU A 282 -12.01 8.15 -8.88
C LEU A 282 -11.06 9.20 -8.28
N LEU A 283 -11.16 9.49 -7.00
CA LEU A 283 -10.24 10.39 -6.29
C LEU A 283 -8.80 9.87 -6.31
N VAL A 284 -8.57 8.61 -5.99
CA VAL A 284 -7.21 8.04 -6.03
C VAL A 284 -6.66 7.99 -7.46
N SER A 285 -7.50 7.74 -8.47
CA SER A 285 -7.10 7.79 -9.87
C SER A 285 -6.61 9.19 -10.26
N ALA A 286 -7.34 10.24 -9.86
CA ALA A 286 -6.93 11.62 -10.08
C ALA A 286 -5.61 11.98 -9.36
N LEU A 287 -5.45 11.55 -8.10
CA LEU A 287 -4.21 11.75 -7.34
C LEU A 287 -3.02 11.02 -7.95
N ILE A 288 -3.22 9.82 -8.52
CA ILE A 288 -2.16 9.07 -9.21
C ILE A 288 -1.77 9.76 -10.52
N ILE A 289 -2.71 10.28 -11.30
CA ILE A 289 -2.42 11.08 -12.50
C ILE A 289 -1.62 12.34 -12.13
N TRP A 290 -2.02 13.02 -11.06
CA TRP A 290 -1.26 14.17 -10.53
C TRP A 290 0.16 13.75 -10.11
N ALA A 291 0.33 12.62 -9.41
CA ALA A 291 1.62 12.13 -8.98
C ALA A 291 2.51 11.69 -10.15
N LEU A 292 1.95 11.08 -11.20
CA LEU A 292 2.67 10.75 -12.44
C LEU A 292 3.21 12.00 -13.12
N SER A 293 2.36 13.03 -13.28
CA SER A 293 2.77 14.30 -13.88
C SER A 293 3.83 15.04 -13.04
N GLY A 294 3.72 14.97 -11.71
CA GLY A 294 4.71 15.49 -10.78
C GLY A 294 6.05 14.75 -10.86
N SER A 295 5.99 13.41 -10.92
CA SER A 295 7.18 12.56 -11.06
C SER A 295 7.94 12.85 -12.36
N ALA A 296 7.24 13.00 -13.47
CA ALA A 296 7.85 13.34 -14.75
C ALA A 296 8.61 14.68 -14.68
N ARG A 297 8.01 15.70 -14.04
CA ARG A 297 8.67 17.00 -13.86
C ARG A 297 9.93 16.94 -12.98
N VAL A 298 9.92 16.12 -11.93
CA VAL A 298 11.08 15.94 -11.05
C VAL A 298 12.21 15.19 -11.77
N LEU A 299 11.87 14.13 -12.53
CA LEU A 299 12.86 13.29 -13.22
C LEU A 299 13.51 14.01 -14.42
N VAL A 300 12.81 14.92 -15.07
CA VAL A 300 13.39 15.72 -16.18
C VAL A 300 14.37 16.80 -15.66
N LYS A 301 14.23 17.23 -14.39
CA LYS A 301 15.10 18.25 -13.78
C LYS A 301 16.30 17.66 -13.04
N SER A 302 16.35 16.35 -12.81
CA SER A 302 17.46 15.63 -12.15
C SER A 302 18.44 15.06 -13.18
#